data_01893d0ea2782270d9287370d297b5bd
#
_entry.id   01893d0ea2782270d9287370d297b5bd
#
_cell.length_a   1.000
_cell.length_b   1.000
_cell.length_c   1.000
_cell.angle_alpha   90.00
_cell.angle_beta   90.00
_cell.angle_gamma   90.00
#
_symmetry.space_group_name_H-M   'P 1'
#
loop_
_entity.id
_entity.type
_entity.pdbx_description
1 polymer ?
#
loop_
_entity_poly.entity_id
_entity_poly.type
_entity_poly.pdbx_seq_one_letter_code
_entity_poly.pdbx_strand_id
1 'polypeptide(L)'
;MSSFGSTVEQVWLYGAVPALTLAGLVLLVLLRLPTFTRLPEAFRAVRAPSTGGPAPAASVFLAAAASLGAGAAVGGATAVALGGAGALAWLWLFGLVLAPLRMADVLLARTSPPGRAAGEPPGTLVGRLEADASPAVRALGVLSLAALGLGATVGVMGVHGEAVRDAAEAALPGSGFGVGLGVAVVAGGLAWLGRDKPWMGWLAGVAVVALLLLGFIACLADLGRAFGGAVRAIDDALHGAAAAGAFSGALASEIAFAALTHVLPPMALTLGTDGALHADARGGTKAIAASALLSTFVHVVVATAVGLSLLATGAFSRRIEGERRLSETVFVDAAFDTASQRLEDERQWTGYLRVVEGRAQAEPLEGATERGMIDDTHFVGPDGEPGDFALRIRRGRAVMMLVPDDAGALERAEPQQMDRVRVTGRMLPRGGGLVAGSMARIGGDVTVRLALAMLLVLCAVGAAAIGLALGRASRSRLGEQGARVVSLLPALALAVAALLGRGGPTDPSLYTLGLLGAAVAAIVAAVAILAKSIEVSRL
;
A
#
# COMPACT_ATOMS: atom_id res chain seq x y z
N MET A 1 -13.68 -2.93 15.32
CA MET A 1 -13.63 -2.09 14.11
C MET A 1 -14.87 -1.23 14.07
N SER A 2 -14.78 0.03 13.69
CA SER A 2 -15.96 0.87 13.49
C SER A 2 -16.80 0.29 12.34
N SER A 3 -18.11 0.48 12.34
CA SER A 3 -19.01 0.03 11.26
C SER A 3 -18.55 0.55 9.88
N PHE A 4 -17.93 1.72 9.84
CA PHE A 4 -17.35 2.31 8.64
C PHE A 4 -16.15 1.49 8.11
N GLY A 5 -15.21 1.06 8.97
CA GLY A 5 -14.05 0.26 8.56
C GLY A 5 -14.45 -1.05 7.90
N SER A 6 -15.37 -1.79 8.53
CA SER A 6 -15.87 -3.04 7.96
C SER A 6 -16.60 -2.84 6.62
N THR A 7 -17.33 -1.74 6.46
CA THR A 7 -17.99 -1.44 5.18
C THR A 7 -16.99 -1.15 4.07
N VAL A 8 -15.94 -0.37 4.33
CA VAL A 8 -14.91 -0.06 3.32
C VAL A 8 -14.13 -1.32 2.91
N GLU A 9 -13.78 -2.16 3.87
CA GLU A 9 -13.15 -3.47 3.57
C GLU A 9 -14.06 -4.35 2.70
N GLN A 10 -15.37 -4.38 2.99
CA GLN A 10 -16.34 -5.09 2.15
C GLN A 10 -16.39 -4.52 0.72
N VAL A 11 -16.41 -3.20 0.56
CA VAL A 11 -16.36 -2.56 -0.77
C VAL A 11 -15.07 -2.94 -1.51
N TRP A 12 -13.95 -2.98 -0.79
CA TRP A 12 -12.68 -3.42 -1.38
C TRP A 12 -12.75 -4.89 -1.81
N LEU A 13 -13.10 -5.78 -0.90
CA LEU A 13 -13.05 -7.22 -1.14
C LEU A 13 -14.13 -7.72 -2.12
N TYR A 14 -15.36 -7.20 -2.01
CA TYR A 14 -16.48 -7.65 -2.83
C TYR A 14 -16.74 -6.76 -4.06
N GLY A 15 -16.15 -5.59 -4.14
CA GLY A 15 -16.26 -4.67 -5.27
C GLY A 15 -14.98 -4.60 -6.11
N ALA A 16 -13.91 -4.03 -5.54
CA ALA A 16 -12.68 -3.76 -6.28
C ALA A 16 -11.94 -5.04 -6.70
N VAL A 17 -11.75 -5.99 -5.80
CA VAL A 17 -11.02 -7.25 -6.08
C VAL A 17 -11.71 -8.05 -7.19
N PRO A 18 -13.02 -8.33 -7.16
CA PRO A 18 -13.71 -9.01 -8.25
C PRO A 18 -13.65 -8.24 -9.58
N ALA A 19 -13.83 -6.91 -9.54
CA ALA A 19 -13.75 -6.08 -10.75
C ALA A 19 -12.38 -6.16 -11.42
N LEU A 20 -11.30 -6.05 -10.64
CA LEU A 20 -9.92 -6.17 -11.09
C LEU A 20 -9.63 -7.56 -11.65
N THR A 21 -10.05 -8.59 -10.92
CA THR A 21 -9.84 -9.99 -11.31
C THR A 21 -10.55 -10.29 -12.62
N LEU A 22 -11.82 -9.92 -12.74
CA LEU A 22 -12.60 -10.13 -13.96
C LEU A 22 -11.96 -9.40 -15.14
N ALA A 23 -11.64 -8.11 -14.98
CA ALA A 23 -11.03 -7.31 -16.02
C ALA A 23 -9.66 -7.87 -16.46
N GLY A 24 -8.84 -8.25 -15.50
CA GLY A 24 -7.54 -8.85 -15.77
C GLY A 24 -7.65 -10.20 -16.50
N LEU A 25 -8.55 -11.09 -16.05
CA LEU A 25 -8.78 -12.38 -16.71
C LEU A 25 -9.31 -12.22 -18.13
N VAL A 26 -10.28 -11.32 -18.36
CA VAL A 26 -10.78 -11.01 -19.70
C VAL A 26 -9.63 -10.56 -20.61
N LEU A 27 -8.78 -9.66 -20.13
CA LEU A 27 -7.63 -9.19 -20.92
C LEU A 27 -6.55 -10.25 -21.10
N LEU A 28 -6.32 -11.12 -20.11
CA LEU A 28 -5.42 -12.28 -20.27
C LEU A 28 -5.83 -13.14 -21.47
N VAL A 29 -7.13 -13.40 -21.61
CA VAL A 29 -7.67 -14.19 -22.72
C VAL A 29 -7.62 -13.39 -24.03
N LEU A 30 -8.16 -12.16 -24.06
CA LEU A 30 -8.25 -11.34 -25.26
C LEU A 30 -6.88 -11.00 -25.86
N LEU A 31 -5.89 -10.73 -25.04
CA LEU A 31 -4.51 -10.43 -25.44
C LEU A 31 -3.62 -11.68 -25.57
N ARG A 32 -4.23 -12.88 -25.48
CA ARG A 32 -3.54 -14.17 -25.62
C ARG A 32 -2.37 -14.34 -24.64
N LEU A 33 -2.68 -14.19 -23.35
CA LEU A 33 -1.73 -14.33 -22.25
C LEU A 33 -0.51 -13.39 -22.37
N PRO A 34 -0.72 -12.05 -22.47
CA PRO A 34 0.35 -11.09 -22.77
C PRO A 34 1.45 -11.10 -21.74
N THR A 35 1.14 -11.45 -20.51
CA THR A 35 2.09 -11.61 -19.39
C THR A 35 3.20 -12.62 -19.71
N PHE A 36 2.94 -13.59 -20.59
CA PHE A 36 3.92 -14.58 -21.03
C PHE A 36 4.39 -14.33 -22.46
N THR A 37 3.47 -14.06 -23.37
CA THR A 37 3.77 -13.96 -24.81
C THR A 37 4.47 -12.66 -25.19
N ARG A 38 4.20 -11.54 -24.46
CA ARG A 38 4.77 -10.22 -24.72
C ARG A 38 5.96 -9.85 -23.82
N LEU A 39 6.29 -10.68 -22.85
CA LEU A 39 7.41 -10.42 -21.94
C LEU A 39 8.76 -10.25 -22.66
N PRO A 40 9.12 -11.06 -23.67
CA PRO A 40 10.35 -10.85 -24.45
C PRO A 40 10.35 -9.51 -25.21
N GLU A 41 9.22 -9.06 -25.70
CA GLU A 41 9.05 -7.75 -26.35
C GLU A 41 9.22 -6.61 -25.34
N ALA A 42 8.65 -6.75 -24.13
CA ALA A 42 8.81 -5.81 -23.04
C ALA A 42 10.28 -5.61 -22.66
N PHE A 43 11.05 -6.68 -22.48
CA PHE A 43 12.48 -6.60 -22.19
C PHE A 43 13.29 -5.99 -23.33
N ARG A 44 12.96 -6.29 -24.59
CA ARG A 44 13.61 -5.66 -25.74
C ARG A 44 13.32 -4.17 -25.79
N ALA A 45 12.08 -3.75 -25.53
CA ALA A 45 11.69 -2.33 -25.50
C ALA A 45 12.47 -1.54 -24.45
N VAL A 46 12.64 -2.10 -23.25
CA VAL A 46 13.37 -1.45 -22.14
C VAL A 46 14.88 -1.35 -22.42
N ARG A 47 15.47 -2.33 -23.14
CA ARG A 47 16.89 -2.33 -23.50
C ARG A 47 17.20 -1.50 -24.74
N ALA A 48 16.19 -1.08 -25.51
CA ALA A 48 16.38 -0.31 -26.71
C ALA A 48 17.03 1.04 -26.39
N PRO A 49 18.09 1.45 -27.11
CA PRO A 49 18.72 2.74 -26.89
C PRO A 49 17.72 3.85 -27.23
N SER A 50 17.61 4.83 -26.34
CA SER A 50 16.73 5.99 -26.53
C SER A 50 17.46 7.05 -27.34
N THR A 51 17.09 7.24 -28.60
CA THR A 51 17.55 8.38 -29.40
C THR A 51 16.56 9.53 -29.25
N GLY A 52 16.95 10.53 -28.44
CA GLY A 52 16.27 11.84 -28.38
C GLY A 52 14.95 11.91 -27.57
N GLY A 53 14.73 11.05 -26.57
CA GLY A 53 13.60 11.11 -25.63
C GLY A 53 13.78 10.19 -24.41
N PRO A 54 12.82 10.17 -23.46
CA PRO A 54 12.88 9.31 -22.32
C PRO A 54 13.01 7.83 -22.73
N ALA A 55 13.96 7.12 -22.10
CA ALA A 55 14.09 5.69 -22.29
C ALA A 55 12.84 4.98 -21.75
N PRO A 56 12.32 3.94 -22.42
CA PRO A 56 11.21 3.14 -21.92
C PRO A 56 11.45 2.59 -20.50
N ALA A 57 12.72 2.27 -20.16
CA ALA A 57 13.12 1.86 -18.82
C ALA A 57 12.77 2.91 -17.74
N ALA A 58 13.04 4.19 -18.00
CA ALA A 58 12.71 5.27 -17.06
C ALA A 58 11.20 5.38 -16.82
N SER A 59 10.38 5.20 -17.86
CA SER A 59 8.92 5.19 -17.74
C SER A 59 8.43 3.98 -16.94
N VAL A 60 9.02 2.80 -17.15
CA VAL A 60 8.70 1.59 -16.36
C VAL A 60 9.02 1.79 -14.89
N PHE A 61 10.20 2.32 -14.55
CA PHE A 61 10.54 2.59 -13.16
C PHE A 61 9.68 3.69 -12.54
N LEU A 62 9.31 4.71 -13.31
CA LEU A 62 8.40 5.76 -12.83
C LEU A 62 7.00 5.20 -12.56
N ALA A 63 6.46 4.38 -13.46
CA ALA A 63 5.18 3.71 -13.28
C ALA A 63 5.23 2.69 -12.13
N ALA A 64 6.36 1.97 -12.00
CA ALA A 64 6.60 1.10 -10.85
C ALA A 64 6.64 1.90 -9.54
N ALA A 65 7.34 3.03 -9.49
CA ALA A 65 7.39 3.87 -8.29
C ALA A 65 6.02 4.40 -7.87
N ALA A 66 5.15 4.74 -8.82
CA ALA A 66 3.78 5.15 -8.54
C ALA A 66 3.02 4.08 -7.74
N SER A 67 3.17 2.80 -8.12
CA SER A 67 2.54 1.66 -7.41
C SER A 67 3.34 1.16 -6.22
N LEU A 68 4.67 1.21 -6.32
CA LEU A 68 5.53 0.80 -5.23
C LEU A 68 5.34 1.71 -4.02
N GLY A 69 5.62 2.96 -4.14
CA GLY A 69 5.74 3.87 -3.02
C GLY A 69 6.42 3.16 -1.85
N ALA A 70 5.96 3.31 -0.63
CA ALA A 70 6.28 2.37 0.43
C ALA A 70 5.36 1.13 0.42
N GLY A 71 4.30 1.15 -0.39
CA GLY A 71 3.23 0.15 -0.36
C GLY A 71 3.67 -1.28 -0.67
N ALA A 72 4.61 -1.49 -1.61
CA ALA A 72 5.07 -2.84 -1.93
C ALA A 72 5.96 -3.42 -0.83
N ALA A 73 6.92 -2.65 -0.31
CA ALA A 73 7.82 -3.14 0.73
C ALA A 73 7.12 -3.23 2.07
N VAL A 74 6.44 -2.17 2.49
CA VAL A 74 5.71 -2.10 3.76
C VAL A 74 4.47 -2.99 3.72
N GLY A 75 3.68 -2.94 2.65
CA GLY A 75 2.52 -3.79 2.45
C GLY A 75 2.88 -5.27 2.32
N GLY A 76 3.92 -5.60 1.54
CA GLY A 76 4.44 -6.97 1.40
C GLY A 76 4.94 -7.53 2.73
N ALA A 77 5.67 -6.72 3.51
CA ALA A 77 6.12 -7.08 4.85
C ALA A 77 4.93 -7.33 5.79
N THR A 78 3.94 -6.44 5.76
CA THR A 78 2.72 -6.56 6.56
C THR A 78 1.88 -7.78 6.15
N ALA A 79 1.71 -8.02 4.86
CA ALA A 79 0.98 -9.17 4.35
C ALA A 79 1.61 -10.51 4.80
N VAL A 80 2.96 -10.62 4.73
CA VAL A 80 3.67 -11.80 5.22
C VAL A 80 3.57 -11.95 6.74
N ALA A 81 3.61 -10.84 7.48
CA ALA A 81 3.48 -10.90 8.93
C ALA A 81 2.08 -11.28 9.40
N LEU A 82 1.03 -10.94 8.66
CA LEU A 82 -0.37 -11.27 8.98
C LEU A 82 -0.81 -12.60 8.38
N GLY A 83 -0.49 -12.84 7.10
CA GLY A 83 -0.96 -13.98 6.33
C GLY A 83 0.08 -15.08 6.12
N GLY A 84 1.26 -14.97 6.75
CA GLY A 84 2.32 -15.94 6.54
C GLY A 84 2.93 -15.91 5.13
N ALA A 85 3.67 -16.97 4.80
CA ALA A 85 4.34 -17.09 3.50
C ALA A 85 3.35 -17.13 2.32
N GLY A 86 2.16 -17.71 2.51
CA GLY A 86 1.12 -17.85 1.48
C GLY A 86 0.66 -16.53 0.87
N ALA A 87 0.79 -15.40 1.58
CA ALA A 87 0.50 -14.06 1.06
C ALA A 87 1.32 -13.71 -0.19
N LEU A 88 2.56 -14.25 -0.32
CA LEU A 88 3.40 -14.05 -1.51
C LEU A 88 2.84 -14.73 -2.76
N ALA A 89 2.26 -15.93 -2.62
CA ALA A 89 1.65 -16.60 -3.77
C ALA A 89 0.42 -15.84 -4.29
N TRP A 90 -0.39 -15.29 -3.40
CA TRP A 90 -1.49 -14.40 -3.79
C TRP A 90 -1.00 -13.11 -4.48
N LEU A 91 0.10 -12.53 -4.00
CA LEU A 91 0.76 -11.41 -4.67
C LEU A 91 1.18 -11.78 -6.10
N TRP A 92 1.79 -12.95 -6.30
CA TRP A 92 2.21 -13.41 -7.63
C TRP A 92 1.01 -13.60 -8.56
N LEU A 93 -0.05 -14.24 -8.07
CA LEU A 93 -1.28 -14.45 -8.83
C LEU A 93 -1.92 -13.12 -9.27
N PHE A 94 -2.09 -12.18 -8.34
CA PHE A 94 -2.64 -10.87 -8.66
C PHE A 94 -1.71 -10.05 -9.56
N GLY A 95 -0.41 -10.16 -9.41
CA GLY A 95 0.55 -9.54 -10.33
C GLY A 95 0.36 -10.02 -11.77
N LEU A 96 0.14 -11.32 -11.98
CA LEU A 96 -0.16 -11.88 -13.30
C LEU A 96 -1.48 -11.35 -13.89
N VAL A 97 -2.50 -11.20 -13.05
CA VAL A 97 -3.83 -10.74 -13.45
C VAL A 97 -3.86 -9.22 -13.71
N LEU A 98 -3.12 -8.42 -12.95
CA LEU A 98 -3.12 -6.96 -13.09
C LEU A 98 -2.20 -6.46 -14.21
N ALA A 99 -1.15 -7.19 -14.56
CA ALA A 99 -0.22 -6.75 -15.61
C ALA A 99 -0.90 -6.46 -16.96
N PRO A 100 -1.84 -7.27 -17.47
CA PRO A 100 -2.58 -6.96 -18.70
C PRO A 100 -3.38 -5.66 -18.65
N LEU A 101 -3.92 -5.28 -17.49
CA LEU A 101 -4.64 -4.01 -17.31
C LEU A 101 -3.74 -2.80 -17.58
N ARG A 102 -2.50 -2.83 -17.07
CA ARG A 102 -1.50 -1.77 -17.31
C ARG A 102 -1.09 -1.71 -18.78
N MET A 103 -0.88 -2.87 -19.42
CA MET A 103 -0.62 -2.92 -20.86
C MET A 103 -1.78 -2.31 -21.65
N ALA A 104 -3.02 -2.65 -21.29
CA ALA A 104 -4.21 -2.13 -21.96
C ALA A 104 -4.37 -0.62 -21.77
N ASP A 105 -4.09 -0.08 -20.58
CA ASP A 105 -4.08 1.36 -20.31
C ASP A 105 -3.11 2.09 -21.24
N VAL A 106 -1.88 1.61 -21.38
CA VAL A 106 -0.89 2.22 -22.29
C VAL A 106 -1.29 2.07 -23.75
N LEU A 107 -1.83 0.92 -24.17
CA LEU A 107 -2.35 0.73 -25.53
C LEU A 107 -3.43 1.76 -25.85
N LEU A 108 -4.42 1.90 -24.99
CA LEU A 108 -5.53 2.86 -25.17
C LEU A 108 -5.05 4.30 -25.17
N ALA A 109 -4.14 4.65 -24.27
CA ALA A 109 -3.61 6.00 -24.17
C ALA A 109 -2.78 6.40 -25.40
N ARG A 110 -2.06 5.47 -26.01
CA ARG A 110 -1.19 5.74 -27.18
C ARG A 110 -1.88 5.63 -28.53
N THR A 111 -3.05 5.00 -28.59
CA THR A 111 -3.89 5.00 -29.79
C THR A 111 -4.71 6.27 -29.81
N SER A 112 -4.18 7.30 -30.48
CA SER A 112 -4.89 8.57 -30.63
C SER A 112 -6.15 8.41 -31.48
N PRO A 113 -7.28 9.06 -31.11
CA PRO A 113 -8.44 9.12 -31.99
C PRO A 113 -8.08 9.86 -33.28
N PRO A 114 -8.73 9.49 -34.41
CA PRO A 114 -8.58 10.23 -35.67
C PRO A 114 -8.99 11.68 -35.46
N GLY A 115 -8.16 12.64 -35.88
CA GLY A 115 -8.45 14.07 -35.80
C GLY A 115 -7.63 14.87 -34.79
N ARG A 116 -6.72 14.25 -34.05
CA ARG A 116 -5.79 14.96 -33.17
C ARG A 116 -4.70 15.66 -33.98
N ALA A 117 -4.37 16.90 -33.60
CA ALA A 117 -3.32 17.66 -34.28
C ALA A 117 -1.96 16.95 -34.18
N ALA A 118 -1.20 16.97 -35.27
CA ALA A 118 0.16 16.44 -35.28
C ALA A 118 1.02 17.20 -34.25
N GLY A 119 1.61 16.46 -33.29
CA GLY A 119 2.46 17.03 -32.24
C GLY A 119 1.81 17.12 -30.84
N GLU A 120 0.54 16.82 -30.70
CA GLU A 120 -0.02 16.64 -29.35
C GLU A 120 0.56 15.38 -28.68
N PRO A 121 0.92 15.46 -27.36
CA PRO A 121 1.45 14.32 -26.64
C PRO A 121 0.43 13.16 -26.64
N PRO A 122 0.90 11.91 -26.62
CA PRO A 122 0.02 10.74 -26.53
C PRO A 122 -0.99 10.90 -25.39
N GLY A 123 -2.22 10.45 -25.61
CA GLY A 123 -3.32 10.65 -24.69
C GLY A 123 -3.14 9.90 -23.38
N THR A 124 -4.10 10.11 -22.49
CA THR A 124 -4.33 9.32 -21.29
C THR A 124 -5.54 8.43 -21.53
N LEU A 125 -5.77 7.41 -20.68
CA LEU A 125 -7.02 6.63 -20.70
C LEU A 125 -8.25 7.57 -20.65
N VAL A 126 -8.21 8.56 -19.76
CA VAL A 126 -9.27 9.58 -19.64
C VAL A 126 -9.51 10.29 -20.97
N GLY A 127 -8.45 10.82 -21.59
CA GLY A 127 -8.56 11.52 -22.88
C GLY A 127 -9.05 10.62 -24.01
N ARG A 128 -8.70 9.32 -23.97
CA ARG A 128 -9.22 8.34 -24.95
C ARG A 128 -10.72 8.09 -24.79
N LEU A 129 -11.20 7.99 -23.56
CA LEU A 129 -12.63 7.81 -23.27
C LEU A 129 -13.45 9.06 -23.61
N GLU A 130 -12.93 10.25 -23.29
CA GLU A 130 -13.59 11.53 -23.59
C GLU A 130 -13.73 11.80 -25.08
N ALA A 131 -12.80 11.30 -25.89
CA ALA A 131 -12.83 11.43 -27.33
C ALA A 131 -13.74 10.39 -28.03
N ASP A 132 -14.44 9.53 -27.29
CA ASP A 132 -15.31 8.51 -27.87
C ASP A 132 -16.62 9.09 -28.41
N ALA A 133 -17.15 8.45 -29.43
CA ALA A 133 -18.43 8.83 -30.03
C ALA A 133 -19.63 8.55 -29.10
N SER A 134 -19.53 7.50 -28.28
CA SER A 134 -20.59 7.10 -27.35
C SER A 134 -20.68 8.04 -26.14
N PRO A 135 -21.85 8.63 -25.84
CA PRO A 135 -22.05 9.46 -24.64
C PRO A 135 -21.75 8.73 -23.34
N ALA A 136 -22.08 7.43 -23.26
CA ALA A 136 -21.82 6.60 -22.10
C ALA A 136 -20.30 6.43 -21.85
N VAL A 137 -19.51 6.21 -22.90
CA VAL A 137 -18.05 6.10 -22.79
C VAL A 137 -17.42 7.45 -22.43
N ARG A 138 -17.94 8.56 -22.94
CA ARG A 138 -17.49 9.91 -22.53
C ARG A 138 -17.80 10.19 -21.05
N ALA A 139 -18.98 9.81 -20.57
CA ALA A 139 -19.32 9.93 -19.16
C ALA A 139 -18.38 9.09 -18.28
N LEU A 140 -18.00 7.89 -18.75
CA LEU A 140 -17.01 7.05 -18.08
C LEU A 140 -15.63 7.72 -18.02
N GLY A 141 -15.25 8.51 -19.04
CA GLY A 141 -14.04 9.34 -19.04
C GLY A 141 -14.04 10.37 -17.91
N VAL A 142 -15.17 11.08 -17.71
CA VAL A 142 -15.35 12.02 -16.60
C VAL A 142 -15.23 11.33 -15.26
N LEU A 143 -15.92 10.19 -15.12
CA LEU A 143 -15.89 9.38 -13.90
C LEU A 143 -14.48 8.85 -13.61
N SER A 144 -13.74 8.45 -14.65
CA SER A 144 -12.35 8.00 -14.54
C SER A 144 -11.43 9.11 -14.04
N LEU A 145 -11.61 10.36 -14.50
CA LEU A 145 -10.83 11.50 -14.00
C LEU A 145 -11.15 11.78 -12.53
N ALA A 146 -12.42 11.76 -12.15
CA ALA A 146 -12.83 11.97 -10.76
C ALA A 146 -12.30 10.86 -9.83
N ALA A 147 -12.40 9.60 -10.27
CA ALA A 147 -11.90 8.45 -9.54
C ALA A 147 -10.36 8.48 -9.39
N LEU A 148 -9.64 8.86 -10.44
CA LEU A 148 -8.19 9.06 -10.40
C LEU A 148 -7.81 10.19 -9.43
N GLY A 149 -8.56 11.30 -9.42
CA GLY A 149 -8.38 12.39 -8.47
C GLY A 149 -8.60 11.96 -7.02
N LEU A 150 -9.65 11.16 -6.75
CA LEU A 150 -9.93 10.60 -5.44
C LEU A 150 -8.82 9.62 -5.01
N GLY A 151 -8.39 8.73 -5.90
CA GLY A 151 -7.27 7.84 -5.65
C GLY A 151 -5.97 8.59 -5.38
N ALA A 152 -5.65 9.61 -6.18
CA ALA A 152 -4.45 10.42 -6.03
C ALA A 152 -4.43 11.26 -4.73
N THR A 153 -5.58 11.55 -4.14
CA THR A 153 -5.68 12.30 -2.88
C THR A 153 -5.89 11.36 -1.71
N VAL A 154 -7.06 10.76 -1.59
CA VAL A 154 -7.45 9.93 -0.45
C VAL A 154 -6.66 8.61 -0.42
N GLY A 155 -6.45 7.97 -1.58
CA GLY A 155 -5.67 6.74 -1.68
C GLY A 155 -4.20 6.96 -1.30
N VAL A 156 -3.56 8.02 -1.80
CA VAL A 156 -2.18 8.36 -1.43
C VAL A 156 -2.08 8.76 0.04
N MET A 157 -3.03 9.52 0.56
CA MET A 157 -3.07 9.91 1.98
C MET A 157 -3.05 8.70 2.91
N GLY A 158 -3.92 7.71 2.66
CA GLY A 158 -4.02 6.54 3.51
C GLY A 158 -2.91 5.51 3.25
N VAL A 159 -2.72 5.09 1.99
CA VAL A 159 -1.81 3.97 1.65
C VAL A 159 -0.34 4.39 1.70
N HIS A 160 0.02 5.48 1.01
CA HIS A 160 1.41 5.95 1.00
C HIS A 160 1.76 6.76 2.25
N GLY A 161 0.83 7.54 2.78
CA GLY A 161 1.06 8.37 3.97
C GLY A 161 1.36 7.54 5.21
N GLU A 162 0.62 6.45 5.43
CA GLU A 162 0.89 5.51 6.53
C GLU A 162 2.26 4.85 6.36
N ALA A 163 2.56 4.38 5.15
CA ALA A 163 3.83 3.72 4.87
C ALA A 163 5.05 4.65 5.04
N VAL A 164 4.92 5.94 4.64
CA VAL A 164 5.96 6.96 4.90
C VAL A 164 6.19 7.13 6.38
N ARG A 165 5.12 7.22 7.15
CA ARG A 165 5.20 7.41 8.58
C ARG A 165 5.82 6.20 9.29
N ASP A 166 5.35 4.99 8.97
CA ASP A 166 5.91 3.75 9.55
C ASP A 166 7.42 3.63 9.25
N ALA A 167 7.83 4.00 8.04
CA ALA A 167 9.24 4.01 7.66
C ALA A 167 10.03 5.10 8.42
N ALA A 168 9.45 6.28 8.61
CA ALA A 168 10.07 7.38 9.33
C ALA A 168 10.24 7.06 10.82
N GLU A 169 9.21 6.54 11.47
CA GLU A 169 9.25 6.12 12.88
C GLU A 169 10.24 4.99 13.10
N ALA A 170 10.34 4.04 12.16
CA ALA A 170 11.32 2.96 12.23
C ALA A 170 12.76 3.45 12.04
N ALA A 171 12.97 4.53 11.26
CA ALA A 171 14.29 5.12 11.03
C ALA A 171 14.74 6.03 12.18
N LEU A 172 13.83 6.85 12.68
CA LEU A 172 14.06 7.89 13.69
C LEU A 172 12.78 8.03 14.53
N PRO A 173 12.68 7.38 15.68
CA PRO A 173 11.51 7.47 16.55
C PRO A 173 11.12 8.92 16.86
N GLY A 174 9.82 9.24 16.78
CA GLY A 174 9.28 10.58 16.95
C GLY A 174 9.43 11.52 15.76
N SER A 175 10.03 11.08 14.65
CA SER A 175 10.26 11.92 13.47
C SER A 175 9.16 11.84 12.40
N GLY A 176 8.16 11.00 12.58
CA GLY A 176 7.14 10.69 11.55
C GLY A 176 6.50 11.91 10.91
N PHE A 177 6.20 12.96 11.71
CA PHE A 177 5.68 14.22 11.19
C PHE A 177 6.68 14.97 10.31
N GLY A 178 7.90 15.21 10.83
CA GLY A 178 8.90 16.00 10.13
C GLY A 178 9.37 15.33 8.82
N VAL A 179 9.63 14.03 8.87
CA VAL A 179 10.02 13.24 7.70
C VAL A 179 8.85 13.15 6.70
N GLY A 180 7.63 12.92 7.17
CA GLY A 180 6.44 12.88 6.32
C GLY A 180 6.21 14.20 5.56
N LEU A 181 6.35 15.33 6.24
CA LEU A 181 6.27 16.65 5.62
C LEU A 181 7.43 16.86 4.62
N GLY A 182 8.66 16.45 4.96
CA GLY A 182 9.80 16.49 4.07
C GLY A 182 9.57 15.70 2.78
N VAL A 183 9.04 14.48 2.89
CA VAL A 183 8.66 13.64 1.73
C VAL A 183 7.58 14.33 0.88
N ALA A 184 6.59 14.96 1.51
CA ALA A 184 5.54 15.69 0.79
C ALA A 184 6.12 16.91 0.02
N VAL A 185 7.00 17.68 0.63
CA VAL A 185 7.69 18.83 -0.04
C VAL A 185 8.53 18.33 -1.22
N VAL A 186 9.30 17.26 -1.05
CA VAL A 186 10.09 16.67 -2.14
C VAL A 186 9.17 16.16 -3.26
N ALA A 187 8.08 15.45 -2.93
CA ALA A 187 7.11 14.97 -3.91
C ALA A 187 6.49 16.13 -4.71
N GLY A 188 6.11 17.21 -4.04
CA GLY A 188 5.59 18.42 -4.68
C GLY A 188 6.61 19.08 -5.60
N GLY A 189 7.86 19.23 -5.15
CA GLY A 189 8.96 19.75 -5.95
C GLY A 189 9.23 18.88 -7.20
N LEU A 190 9.23 17.56 -7.03
CA LEU A 190 9.38 16.60 -8.13
C LEU A 190 8.23 16.68 -9.13
N ALA A 191 6.97 16.78 -8.67
CA ALA A 191 5.81 16.93 -9.54
C ALA A 191 5.84 18.27 -10.31
N TRP A 192 6.29 19.34 -9.67
CA TRP A 192 6.39 20.67 -10.29
C TRP A 192 7.52 20.78 -11.30
N LEU A 193 8.72 20.27 -10.96
CA LEU A 193 9.95 20.43 -11.74
C LEU A 193 10.20 19.27 -12.71
N GLY A 194 9.68 18.07 -12.39
CA GLY A 194 10.05 16.82 -13.06
C GLY A 194 9.23 16.46 -14.29
N ARG A 195 8.31 17.32 -14.72
CA ARG A 195 7.28 17.04 -15.71
C ARG A 195 7.75 16.37 -17.01
N ASP A 196 8.92 16.77 -17.52
CA ASP A 196 9.48 16.25 -18.78
C ASP A 196 10.89 15.66 -18.57
N LYS A 197 11.21 15.29 -17.35
CA LYS A 197 12.58 14.89 -16.98
C LYS A 197 12.71 13.37 -16.76
N PRO A 198 13.46 12.65 -17.59
CA PRO A 198 13.63 11.20 -17.47
C PRO A 198 14.39 10.78 -16.20
N TRP A 199 15.12 11.70 -15.55
CA TRP A 199 15.91 11.41 -14.36
C TRP A 199 15.06 10.91 -13.16
N MET A 200 13.78 11.32 -13.07
CA MET A 200 12.89 10.81 -12.02
C MET A 200 12.70 9.28 -12.12
N GLY A 201 12.51 8.75 -13.32
CA GLY A 201 12.42 7.32 -13.53
C GLY A 201 13.72 6.60 -13.17
N TRP A 202 14.87 7.20 -13.46
CA TRP A 202 16.16 6.63 -13.06
C TRP A 202 16.39 6.70 -11.55
N LEU A 203 15.96 7.77 -10.88
CA LEU A 203 16.00 7.86 -9.42
C LEU A 203 15.15 6.74 -8.78
N ALA A 204 13.95 6.50 -9.30
CA ALA A 204 13.13 5.37 -8.89
C ALA A 204 13.83 4.04 -9.16
N GLY A 205 14.46 3.89 -10.32
CA GLY A 205 15.23 2.68 -10.68
C GLY A 205 16.35 2.38 -9.71
N VAL A 206 17.14 3.40 -9.31
CA VAL A 206 18.20 3.24 -8.31
C VAL A 206 17.63 2.78 -6.97
N ALA A 207 16.53 3.38 -6.50
CA ALA A 207 15.91 2.99 -5.24
C ALA A 207 15.35 1.56 -5.29
N VAL A 208 14.72 1.18 -6.41
CA VAL A 208 14.24 -0.20 -6.64
C VAL A 208 15.39 -1.20 -6.60
N VAL A 209 16.46 -0.93 -7.36
CA VAL A 209 17.63 -1.84 -7.40
C VAL A 209 18.29 -1.95 -6.03
N ALA A 210 18.43 -0.84 -5.30
CA ALA A 210 18.98 -0.86 -3.95
C ALA A 210 18.14 -1.72 -2.99
N LEU A 211 16.81 -1.59 -3.00
CA LEU A 211 15.93 -2.42 -2.17
C LEU A 211 15.98 -3.89 -2.57
N LEU A 212 16.04 -4.19 -3.87
CA LEU A 212 16.19 -5.56 -4.36
C LEU A 212 17.52 -6.19 -3.92
N LEU A 213 18.62 -5.44 -4.01
CA LEU A 213 19.93 -5.91 -3.54
C LEU A 213 19.92 -6.15 -2.04
N LEU A 214 19.37 -5.26 -1.24
CA LEU A 214 19.26 -5.43 0.21
C LEU A 214 18.38 -6.64 0.56
N GLY A 215 17.23 -6.79 -0.09
CA GLY A 215 16.35 -7.95 0.10
C GLY A 215 17.03 -9.27 -0.30
N PHE A 216 17.77 -9.26 -1.40
CA PHE A 216 18.54 -10.43 -1.87
C PHE A 216 19.66 -10.80 -0.89
N ILE A 217 20.45 -9.81 -0.41
CA ILE A 217 21.49 -10.04 0.60
C ILE A 217 20.86 -10.61 1.89
N ALA A 218 19.68 -10.11 2.29
CA ALA A 218 18.97 -10.65 3.44
C ALA A 218 18.57 -12.13 3.24
N CYS A 219 18.14 -12.49 2.04
CA CYS A 219 17.83 -13.89 1.71
C CYS A 219 19.08 -14.77 1.72
N LEU A 220 20.25 -14.24 1.32
CA LEU A 220 21.52 -14.97 1.37
C LEU A 220 21.99 -15.22 2.82
N ALA A 221 21.59 -14.41 3.77
CA ALA A 221 21.94 -14.60 5.19
C ALA A 221 21.40 -15.94 5.74
N ASP A 222 20.24 -16.41 5.23
CA ASP A 222 19.71 -17.75 5.48
C ASP A 222 18.96 -18.25 4.24
N LEU A 223 19.71 -18.74 3.28
CA LEU A 223 19.20 -19.22 2.00
C LEU A 223 18.22 -20.41 2.17
N GLY A 224 18.46 -21.25 3.18
CA GLY A 224 17.59 -22.39 3.48
C GLY A 224 16.19 -21.94 3.92
N ARG A 225 16.12 -20.96 4.80
CA ARG A 225 14.84 -20.37 5.23
C ARG A 225 14.16 -19.54 4.13
N ALA A 226 14.93 -18.80 3.32
CA ALA A 226 14.39 -18.07 2.19
C ALA A 226 13.74 -19.02 1.17
N PHE A 227 14.44 -20.08 0.79
CA PHE A 227 13.91 -21.10 -0.12
C PHE A 227 12.72 -21.86 0.49
N GLY A 228 12.84 -22.30 1.75
CA GLY A 228 11.75 -22.91 2.49
C GLY A 228 10.52 -21.99 2.59
N GLY A 229 10.73 -20.68 2.74
CA GLY A 229 9.67 -19.66 2.72
C GLY A 229 8.98 -19.57 1.36
N ALA A 230 9.73 -19.61 0.25
CA ALA A 230 9.16 -19.62 -1.09
C ALA A 230 8.34 -20.89 -1.39
N VAL A 231 8.81 -22.05 -0.94
CA VAL A 231 8.05 -23.32 -1.05
C VAL A 231 6.78 -23.26 -0.21
N ARG A 232 6.89 -22.82 1.04
CA ARG A 232 5.71 -22.65 1.92
C ARG A 232 4.71 -21.65 1.35
N ALA A 233 5.15 -20.60 0.64
CA ALA A 233 4.25 -19.65 0.01
C ALA A 233 3.27 -20.35 -0.95
N ILE A 234 3.75 -21.31 -1.72
CA ILE A 234 2.91 -22.08 -2.64
C ILE A 234 2.05 -23.09 -1.86
N ASP A 235 2.65 -23.78 -0.90
CA ASP A 235 1.97 -24.79 -0.10
C ASP A 235 0.83 -24.19 0.74
N ASP A 236 1.10 -23.13 1.48
CA ASP A 236 0.11 -22.41 2.29
C ASP A 236 -1.03 -21.83 1.44
N ALA A 237 -0.74 -21.32 0.24
CA ALA A 237 -1.76 -20.78 -0.66
C ALA A 237 -2.68 -21.85 -1.26
N LEU A 238 -2.19 -23.07 -1.42
CA LEU A 238 -2.91 -24.19 -2.02
C LEU A 238 -3.65 -25.05 -0.97
N HIS A 239 -3.29 -24.93 0.31
CA HIS A 239 -3.95 -25.69 1.37
C HIS A 239 -5.43 -25.29 1.53
N GLY A 240 -6.29 -26.29 1.71
CA GLY A 240 -7.73 -26.29 1.52
C GLY A 240 -8.53 -25.08 2.04
N ALA A 241 -8.14 -24.49 3.18
CA ALA A 241 -8.82 -23.31 3.72
C ALA A 241 -8.55 -22.04 2.89
N ALA A 242 -7.34 -21.85 2.38
CA ALA A 242 -6.98 -20.69 1.57
C ALA A 242 -7.59 -20.78 0.17
N ALA A 243 -7.53 -21.95 -0.46
CA ALA A 243 -8.11 -22.19 -1.78
C ALA A 243 -9.63 -22.19 -1.76
N ALA A 244 -10.26 -22.87 -0.80
CA ALA A 244 -11.71 -22.92 -0.66
C ALA A 244 -12.32 -21.55 -0.33
N GLY A 245 -11.65 -20.74 0.50
CA GLY A 245 -12.07 -19.37 0.82
C GLY A 245 -12.09 -18.46 -0.41
N ALA A 246 -11.08 -18.55 -1.28
CA ALA A 246 -11.00 -17.73 -2.50
C ALA A 246 -12.08 -18.10 -3.53
N PHE A 247 -12.39 -19.37 -3.68
CA PHE A 247 -13.39 -19.85 -4.66
C PHE A 247 -14.83 -19.78 -4.15
N SER A 248 -15.06 -19.87 -2.84
CA SER A 248 -16.43 -19.85 -2.26
C SER A 248 -16.96 -18.44 -1.99
N GLY A 249 -16.21 -17.38 -2.35
CA GLY A 249 -16.57 -16.00 -2.02
C GLY A 249 -16.40 -15.66 -0.54
N ALA A 250 -16.07 -16.63 0.30
CA ALA A 250 -15.62 -16.41 1.66
C ALA A 250 -14.12 -16.13 1.58
N LEU A 251 -13.71 -14.87 1.41
CA LEU A 251 -12.32 -14.41 1.58
C LEU A 251 -11.88 -14.58 3.05
N ALA A 252 -12.29 -15.66 3.65
CA ALA A 252 -12.10 -16.01 5.04
C ALA A 252 -10.70 -16.54 5.33
N SER A 253 -9.85 -16.73 4.31
CA SER A 253 -8.45 -17.07 4.58
C SER A 253 -7.71 -15.78 4.94
N GLU A 254 -7.21 -15.71 6.15
CA GLU A 254 -6.37 -14.60 6.64
C GLU A 254 -5.19 -14.33 5.71
N ILE A 255 -4.70 -15.36 5.03
CA ILE A 255 -3.61 -15.30 4.06
C ILE A 255 -4.01 -14.47 2.83
N ALA A 256 -5.13 -14.80 2.20
CA ALA A 256 -5.63 -14.06 1.05
C ALA A 256 -6.06 -12.65 1.46
N PHE A 257 -6.74 -12.51 2.60
CA PHE A 257 -7.15 -11.23 3.15
C PHE A 257 -5.96 -10.29 3.35
N ALA A 258 -4.88 -10.75 3.99
CA ALA A 258 -3.68 -9.95 4.21
C ALA A 258 -3.03 -9.50 2.90
N ALA A 259 -2.92 -10.38 1.90
CA ALA A 259 -2.40 -10.02 0.59
C ALA A 259 -3.27 -9.00 -0.12
N LEU A 260 -4.59 -9.20 -0.11
CA LEU A 260 -5.56 -8.35 -0.80
C LEU A 260 -5.72 -6.97 -0.18
N THR A 261 -5.54 -6.85 1.13
CA THR A 261 -5.71 -5.56 1.83
C THR A 261 -4.43 -4.75 1.98
N HIS A 262 -3.25 -5.37 1.87
CA HIS A 262 -1.99 -4.65 2.07
C HIS A 262 -1.11 -4.54 0.82
N VAL A 263 -1.18 -5.49 -0.11
CA VAL A 263 -0.33 -5.48 -1.32
C VAL A 263 -1.07 -4.97 -2.54
N LEU A 264 -2.32 -5.35 -2.71
CA LEU A 264 -3.10 -5.00 -3.89
C LEU A 264 -3.49 -3.51 -3.98
N PRO A 265 -3.84 -2.80 -2.88
CA PRO A 265 -4.28 -1.41 -2.96
C PRO A 265 -3.27 -0.46 -3.61
N PRO A 266 -1.96 -0.49 -3.29
CA PRO A 266 -0.98 0.34 -3.98
C PRO A 266 -0.91 0.06 -5.48
N MET A 267 -1.03 -1.20 -5.90
CA MET A 267 -1.05 -1.59 -7.32
C MET A 267 -2.30 -1.09 -8.03
N ALA A 268 -3.44 -1.18 -7.37
CA ALA A 268 -4.74 -0.82 -7.92
C ALA A 268 -4.94 0.71 -8.01
N LEU A 269 -4.40 1.45 -7.04
CA LEU A 269 -4.45 2.91 -6.97
C LEU A 269 -3.90 3.59 -8.23
N THR A 270 -2.95 2.95 -8.91
CA THR A 270 -2.25 3.49 -10.07
C THR A 270 -2.79 3.00 -11.41
N LEU A 271 -3.85 2.21 -11.42
CA LEU A 271 -4.53 1.84 -12.67
C LEU A 271 -5.14 3.08 -13.33
N GLY A 272 -4.93 3.21 -14.65
CA GLY A 272 -5.31 4.39 -15.41
C GLY A 272 -4.25 5.50 -15.44
N THR A 273 -3.11 5.32 -14.75
CA THR A 273 -1.98 6.27 -14.79
C THR A 273 -0.86 5.84 -15.74
N ASP A 274 -0.76 4.56 -16.06
CA ASP A 274 0.37 4.02 -16.84
C ASP A 274 0.45 4.63 -18.24
N GLY A 275 -0.69 4.86 -18.90
CA GLY A 275 -0.76 5.54 -20.17
C GLY A 275 -0.09 6.92 -20.12
N ALA A 276 -0.41 7.71 -19.09
CA ALA A 276 0.20 9.02 -18.89
C ALA A 276 1.70 8.96 -18.60
N LEU A 277 2.15 7.98 -17.80
CA LEU A 277 3.57 7.84 -17.43
C LEU A 277 4.43 7.30 -18.57
N HIS A 278 3.85 6.56 -19.52
CA HIS A 278 4.52 6.08 -20.73
C HIS A 278 4.30 6.97 -21.95
N ALA A 279 3.60 8.09 -21.80
CA ALA A 279 3.22 8.97 -22.91
C ALA A 279 4.42 9.43 -23.73
N ASP A 280 5.49 9.87 -23.07
CA ASP A 280 6.69 10.43 -23.70
C ASP A 280 7.74 9.38 -24.08
N ALA A 281 7.52 8.09 -23.71
CA ALA A 281 8.44 7.01 -24.03
C ALA A 281 8.51 6.79 -25.54
N ARG A 282 9.71 6.77 -26.11
CA ARG A 282 9.91 6.56 -27.55
C ARG A 282 9.92 5.09 -27.91
N GLY A 283 9.22 4.75 -28.98
CA GLY A 283 9.11 3.40 -29.49
C GLY A 283 7.74 3.11 -30.11
N GLY A 284 7.62 1.96 -30.72
CA GLY A 284 6.34 1.49 -31.27
C GLY A 284 5.29 1.29 -30.16
N THR A 285 4.04 1.64 -30.42
CA THR A 285 2.94 1.58 -29.44
C THR A 285 2.87 0.23 -28.72
N LYS A 286 2.94 -0.89 -29.47
CA LYS A 286 2.88 -2.24 -28.88
C LYS A 286 4.06 -2.54 -27.96
N ALA A 287 5.28 -2.14 -28.35
CA ALA A 287 6.48 -2.38 -27.57
C ALA A 287 6.47 -1.58 -26.26
N ILE A 288 6.03 -0.31 -26.32
CA ILE A 288 5.88 0.52 -25.11
C ILE A 288 4.76 -0.02 -24.21
N ALA A 289 3.63 -0.42 -24.78
CA ALA A 289 2.56 -1.04 -24.02
C ALA A 289 3.01 -2.36 -23.36
N ALA A 290 3.78 -3.19 -24.09
CA ALA A 290 4.37 -4.39 -23.51
C ALA A 290 5.32 -4.05 -22.33
N SER A 291 6.09 -2.95 -22.43
CA SER A 291 6.98 -2.55 -21.32
C SER A 291 6.22 -2.20 -20.03
N ALA A 292 4.95 -1.78 -20.11
CA ALA A 292 4.13 -1.52 -18.92
C ALA A 292 3.86 -2.79 -18.07
N LEU A 293 3.94 -4.00 -18.67
CA LEU A 293 3.89 -5.25 -17.91
C LEU A 293 5.00 -5.29 -16.84
N LEU A 294 6.17 -4.75 -17.18
CA LEU A 294 7.33 -4.80 -16.28
C LEU A 294 7.15 -3.94 -15.03
N SER A 295 6.35 -2.87 -15.07
CA SER A 295 6.07 -2.07 -13.86
C SER A 295 5.37 -2.90 -12.77
N THR A 296 4.44 -3.79 -13.16
CA THR A 296 3.79 -4.73 -12.25
C THR A 296 4.80 -5.78 -11.73
N PHE A 297 5.65 -6.32 -12.61
CA PHE A 297 6.66 -7.28 -12.19
C PHE A 297 7.67 -6.68 -11.24
N VAL A 298 8.11 -5.44 -11.46
CA VAL A 298 8.99 -4.72 -10.51
C VAL A 298 8.34 -4.64 -9.13
N HIS A 299 7.05 -4.30 -9.07
CA HIS A 299 6.32 -4.27 -7.81
C HIS A 299 6.31 -5.65 -7.13
N VAL A 300 5.91 -6.68 -7.86
CA VAL A 300 5.83 -8.06 -7.35
C VAL A 300 7.20 -8.53 -6.85
N VAL A 301 8.28 -8.27 -7.61
CA VAL A 301 9.63 -8.70 -7.25
C VAL A 301 10.14 -7.98 -6.01
N VAL A 302 9.90 -6.67 -5.86
CA VAL A 302 10.28 -5.92 -4.65
C VAL A 302 9.53 -6.44 -3.42
N ALA A 303 8.21 -6.59 -3.52
CA ALA A 303 7.41 -7.11 -2.41
C ALA A 303 7.82 -8.55 -2.04
N THR A 304 8.15 -9.38 -3.04
CA THR A 304 8.65 -10.75 -2.82
C THR A 304 10.02 -10.73 -2.13
N ALA A 305 10.96 -9.90 -2.59
CA ALA A 305 12.28 -9.81 -1.99
C ALA A 305 12.20 -9.39 -0.52
N VAL A 306 11.37 -8.41 -0.20
CA VAL A 306 11.13 -7.97 1.18
C VAL A 306 10.43 -9.06 1.99
N GLY A 307 9.38 -9.70 1.46
CA GLY A 307 8.67 -10.77 2.14
C GLY A 307 9.58 -11.97 2.45
N LEU A 308 10.38 -12.41 1.47
CA LEU A 308 11.35 -13.50 1.67
C LEU A 308 12.46 -13.12 2.65
N SER A 309 12.90 -11.85 2.66
CA SER A 309 13.87 -11.37 3.64
C SER A 309 13.35 -11.47 5.07
N LEU A 310 12.07 -11.20 5.28
CA LEU A 310 11.41 -11.38 6.57
C LEU A 310 11.38 -12.85 7.00
N LEU A 311 11.03 -13.75 6.08
CA LEU A 311 11.01 -15.20 6.34
C LEU A 311 12.42 -15.74 6.62
N ALA A 312 13.42 -15.31 5.85
CA ALA A 312 14.81 -15.70 6.03
C ALA A 312 15.38 -15.24 7.37
N THR A 313 15.12 -13.99 7.75
CA THR A 313 15.68 -13.40 8.98
C THR A 313 14.87 -13.71 10.22
N GLY A 314 13.64 -14.19 10.09
CA GLY A 314 12.70 -14.39 11.20
C GLY A 314 12.25 -13.07 11.86
N ALA A 315 12.38 -11.93 11.17
CA ALA A 315 12.03 -10.63 11.72
C ALA A 315 10.53 -10.49 12.02
N PHE A 316 9.68 -11.26 11.33
CA PHE A 316 8.24 -11.26 11.53
C PHE A 316 7.78 -11.83 12.89
N SER A 317 8.63 -12.61 13.56
CA SER A 317 8.35 -13.20 14.89
C SER A 317 9.06 -12.47 16.03
N ARG A 318 9.92 -11.47 15.75
CA ARG A 318 10.69 -10.76 16.76
C ARG A 318 9.91 -9.59 17.33
N ARG A 319 9.63 -9.64 18.63
CA ARG A 319 9.02 -8.52 19.34
C ARG A 319 10.04 -7.44 19.62
N ILE A 320 9.64 -6.19 19.44
CA ILE A 320 10.40 -4.98 19.75
C ILE A 320 9.57 -4.09 20.67
N GLU A 321 10.20 -3.21 21.40
CA GLU A 321 9.49 -2.17 22.12
C GLU A 321 8.70 -1.33 21.13
N GLY A 322 7.45 -1.10 21.44
CA GLY A 322 6.53 -0.38 20.58
C GLY A 322 5.40 0.22 21.37
N GLU A 323 4.63 1.04 20.70
CA GLU A 323 3.52 1.79 21.26
C GLU A 323 2.28 1.59 20.40
N ARG A 324 1.11 1.44 21.05
CA ARG A 324 -0.20 1.33 20.41
C ARG A 324 -1.21 2.21 21.11
N ARG A 325 -2.23 2.67 20.38
CA ARG A 325 -3.38 3.30 21.02
C ARG A 325 -4.21 2.27 21.77
N LEU A 326 -4.84 2.70 22.84
CA LEU A 326 -5.75 1.85 23.60
C LEU A 326 -6.86 1.26 22.72
N SER A 327 -7.35 2.01 21.73
CA SER A 327 -8.35 1.56 20.76
C SER A 327 -7.87 0.41 19.85
N GLU A 328 -6.56 0.27 19.63
CA GLU A 328 -5.95 -0.80 18.84
C GLU A 328 -5.59 -2.04 19.67
N THR A 329 -5.69 -1.93 20.99
CA THR A 329 -5.34 -2.99 21.94
C THR A 329 -6.58 -3.84 22.24
N VAL A 330 -6.39 -5.15 22.30
CA VAL A 330 -7.42 -6.11 22.69
C VAL A 330 -6.99 -6.76 23.98
N PHE A 331 -7.89 -6.79 24.96
CA PHE A 331 -7.67 -7.43 26.25
C PHE A 331 -8.18 -8.87 26.18
N VAL A 332 -7.30 -9.82 26.50
CA VAL A 332 -7.55 -11.24 26.41
C VAL A 332 -7.37 -11.91 27.76
N ASP A 333 -8.02 -13.06 27.95
CA ASP A 333 -7.82 -13.90 29.12
C ASP A 333 -6.43 -14.54 29.09
N ALA A 334 -5.82 -14.77 30.25
CA ALA A 334 -4.50 -15.40 30.38
C ALA A 334 -4.38 -16.81 29.76
N ALA A 335 -5.49 -17.45 29.50
CA ALA A 335 -5.57 -18.73 28.78
C ALA A 335 -5.42 -18.61 27.25
N PHE A 336 -5.00 -17.44 26.72
CA PHE A 336 -4.79 -17.25 25.30
C PHE A 336 -3.73 -18.21 24.75
N ASP A 337 -4.12 -18.99 23.75
CA ASP A 337 -3.18 -19.88 23.08
C ASP A 337 -2.27 -19.10 22.11
N THR A 338 -1.04 -18.88 22.56
CA THR A 338 -0.02 -18.17 21.77
C THR A 338 0.42 -18.94 20.53
N ALA A 339 0.13 -20.24 20.43
CA ALA A 339 0.53 -21.06 19.29
C ALA A 339 -0.39 -20.82 18.07
N SER A 340 -1.69 -20.56 18.30
CA SER A 340 -2.62 -20.26 17.21
C SER A 340 -2.60 -18.79 16.77
N GLN A 341 -2.08 -17.88 17.60
CA GLN A 341 -2.08 -16.42 17.41
C GLN A 341 -3.45 -15.81 17.05
N ARG A 342 -4.54 -16.55 17.30
CA ARG A 342 -5.92 -16.13 17.04
C ARG A 342 -6.56 -15.60 18.30
N LEU A 343 -7.16 -14.43 18.19
CA LEU A 343 -8.08 -13.87 19.16
C LEU A 343 -9.47 -14.47 18.87
N GLU A 344 -9.75 -15.63 19.43
CA GLU A 344 -11.11 -16.18 19.42
C GLU A 344 -12.02 -15.28 20.27
N ASP A 345 -13.24 -14.98 19.79
CA ASP A 345 -14.20 -14.10 20.48
C ASP A 345 -14.50 -14.58 21.91
N GLU A 346 -14.45 -15.86 22.16
CA GLU A 346 -14.68 -16.49 23.46
C GLU A 346 -13.60 -16.18 24.52
N ARG A 347 -12.44 -15.73 24.10
CA ARG A 347 -11.32 -15.39 24.98
C ARG A 347 -11.12 -13.89 25.18
N GLN A 348 -11.94 -13.06 24.57
CA GLN A 348 -11.92 -11.62 24.77
C GLN A 348 -12.46 -11.29 26.16
N TRP A 349 -11.65 -10.62 26.97
CA TRP A 349 -12.02 -10.33 28.34
C TRP A 349 -13.08 -9.24 28.46
N THR A 350 -13.90 -9.34 29.52
CA THR A 350 -14.90 -8.32 29.87
C THR A 350 -14.83 -8.07 31.38
N GLY A 351 -14.59 -6.82 31.78
CA GLY A 351 -14.46 -6.47 33.20
C GLY A 351 -13.98 -5.04 33.41
N TYR A 352 -13.43 -4.77 34.58
CA TYR A 352 -12.81 -3.51 34.94
C TYR A 352 -11.32 -3.73 35.18
N LEU A 353 -10.49 -2.99 34.49
CA LEU A 353 -9.05 -2.98 34.62
C LEU A 353 -8.62 -1.70 35.34
N ARG A 354 -8.00 -1.85 36.51
CA ARG A 354 -7.37 -0.72 37.20
C ARG A 354 -5.92 -0.62 36.79
N VAL A 355 -5.52 0.57 36.38
CA VAL A 355 -4.15 0.93 36.04
C VAL A 355 -3.64 1.89 37.12
N VAL A 356 -2.48 1.61 37.67
CA VAL A 356 -1.79 2.43 38.68
C VAL A 356 -0.33 2.55 38.26
N GLU A 357 0.19 3.77 38.21
CA GLU A 357 1.55 4.06 37.72
C GLU A 357 1.85 3.38 36.38
N GLY A 358 0.89 3.39 35.48
CA GLY A 358 0.98 2.79 34.16
C GLY A 358 0.90 1.26 34.12
N ARG A 359 0.70 0.57 35.26
CA ARG A 359 0.63 -0.90 35.29
C ARG A 359 -0.79 -1.41 35.60
N ALA A 360 -1.21 -2.42 34.91
CA ALA A 360 -2.46 -3.10 35.23
C ALA A 360 -2.39 -3.80 36.59
N GLN A 361 -3.39 -3.58 37.43
CA GLN A 361 -3.44 -4.12 38.80
C GLN A 361 -4.27 -5.42 38.93
N ALA A 362 -4.85 -5.92 37.84
CA ALA A 362 -5.61 -7.16 37.87
C ALA A 362 -4.78 -8.34 37.38
N GLU A 363 -5.04 -9.53 37.96
CA GLU A 363 -4.45 -10.78 37.49
C GLU A 363 -4.80 -11.05 36.01
N PRO A 364 -4.05 -11.84 35.40
CA PRO A 364 -3.07 -11.62 34.34
C PRO A 364 -3.78 -11.20 33.06
N LEU A 365 -3.98 -9.90 32.90
CA LEU A 365 -4.46 -9.33 31.68
C LEU A 365 -3.27 -8.91 30.84
N GLU A 366 -3.06 -9.65 29.81
CA GLU A 366 -2.09 -9.30 28.78
C GLU A 366 -2.78 -8.51 27.69
N GLY A 367 -2.18 -7.41 27.27
CA GLY A 367 -2.60 -6.70 26.08
C GLY A 367 -2.24 -7.53 24.85
N ALA A 368 -3.12 -7.54 23.86
CA ALA A 368 -2.87 -8.18 22.58
C ALA A 368 -3.15 -7.20 21.43
N THR A 369 -2.55 -7.45 20.30
CA THR A 369 -2.89 -6.82 19.03
C THR A 369 -3.43 -7.88 18.09
N GLU A 370 -3.94 -7.49 16.92
CA GLU A 370 -4.33 -8.45 15.87
C GLU A 370 -3.19 -9.39 15.47
N ARG A 371 -1.94 -9.06 15.84
CA ARG A 371 -0.72 -9.83 15.54
C ARG A 371 -0.17 -10.64 16.70
N GLY A 372 -0.80 -10.64 17.85
CA GLY A 372 -0.37 -11.40 19.00
C GLY A 372 -0.27 -10.58 20.28
N MET A 373 0.34 -11.18 21.29
CA MET A 373 0.44 -10.62 22.65
C MET A 373 1.44 -9.46 22.70
N ILE A 374 1.17 -8.51 23.59
CA ILE A 374 2.09 -7.47 24.00
C ILE A 374 2.72 -7.92 25.32
N ASP A 375 4.02 -8.12 25.34
CA ASP A 375 4.74 -8.46 26.57
C ASP A 375 5.11 -7.18 27.34
N ASP A 376 5.15 -7.26 28.65
CA ASP A 376 5.52 -6.14 29.54
C ASP A 376 4.70 -4.87 29.26
N THR A 377 3.39 -5.02 29.37
CA THR A 377 2.42 -3.98 28.99
C THR A 377 2.42 -2.84 30.02
N HIS A 378 2.64 -1.62 29.54
CA HIS A 378 2.51 -0.39 30.31
C HIS A 378 1.50 0.56 29.65
N PHE A 379 0.84 1.37 30.46
CA PHE A 379 -0.16 2.33 30.02
C PHE A 379 0.37 3.74 30.25
N VAL A 380 0.38 4.55 29.21
CA VAL A 380 0.73 5.96 29.21
C VAL A 380 -0.57 6.76 29.13
N GLY A 381 -0.77 7.66 30.06
CA GLY A 381 -1.94 8.52 30.15
C GLY A 381 -2.04 9.55 29.02
N PRO A 382 -3.14 10.31 28.96
CA PRO A 382 -3.36 11.35 27.96
C PRO A 382 -2.34 12.49 27.99
N ASP A 383 -1.68 12.68 29.12
CA ASP A 383 -0.62 13.66 29.42
C ASP A 383 0.80 13.21 29.01
N GLY A 384 0.94 11.93 28.67
CA GLY A 384 2.23 11.34 28.31
C GLY A 384 3.00 10.72 29.48
N GLU A 385 2.43 10.74 30.68
CA GLU A 385 3.00 10.15 31.90
C GLU A 385 2.39 8.76 32.18
N PRO A 386 3.00 7.92 33.02
CA PRO A 386 2.39 6.68 33.48
C PRO A 386 1.01 6.94 34.09
N GLY A 387 -0.03 6.31 33.51
CA GLY A 387 -1.40 6.68 33.82
C GLY A 387 -1.95 6.03 35.09
N ASP A 388 -2.80 6.78 35.83
CA ASP A 388 -3.64 6.30 36.91
C ASP A 388 -5.11 6.43 36.46
N PHE A 389 -5.74 5.29 36.12
CA PHE A 389 -7.13 5.26 35.68
C PHE A 389 -7.74 3.86 35.76
N ALA A 390 -9.04 3.76 35.58
CA ALA A 390 -9.72 2.49 35.43
C ALA A 390 -10.38 2.39 34.06
N LEU A 391 -10.27 1.23 33.42
CA LEU A 391 -10.89 0.93 32.14
C LEU A 391 -12.05 -0.04 32.32
N ARG A 392 -13.19 0.26 31.73
CA ARG A 392 -14.23 -0.72 31.50
C ARG A 392 -14.01 -1.38 30.16
N ILE A 393 -13.80 -2.68 30.18
CA ILE A 393 -13.52 -3.48 28.99
C ILE A 393 -14.76 -4.34 28.69
N ARG A 394 -15.18 -4.37 27.44
CA ARG A 394 -16.26 -5.20 26.96
C ARG A 394 -15.84 -5.89 25.67
N ARG A 395 -15.89 -7.22 25.68
CA ARG A 395 -15.43 -8.04 24.54
C ARG A 395 -14.04 -7.62 24.06
N GLY A 396 -13.09 -7.59 24.99
CA GLY A 396 -11.69 -7.25 24.71
C GLY A 396 -11.42 -5.78 24.36
N ARG A 397 -12.40 -4.90 24.28
CA ARG A 397 -12.19 -3.49 23.92
C ARG A 397 -12.51 -2.57 25.10
N ALA A 398 -11.66 -1.57 25.31
CA ALA A 398 -11.95 -0.50 26.26
C ALA A 398 -13.12 0.34 25.72
N VAL A 399 -14.18 0.44 26.53
CA VAL A 399 -15.42 1.18 26.15
C VAL A 399 -15.62 2.43 27.00
N MET A 400 -14.93 2.53 28.14
CA MET A 400 -15.01 3.68 29.05
C MET A 400 -13.73 3.77 29.86
N MET A 401 -13.28 4.97 30.13
CA MET A 401 -12.19 5.28 31.06
C MET A 401 -12.72 6.10 32.22
N LEU A 402 -12.26 5.78 33.41
CA LEU A 402 -12.54 6.51 34.63
C LEU A 402 -11.19 7.04 35.16
N VAL A 403 -11.11 8.32 35.42
CA VAL A 403 -9.91 9.00 35.91
C VAL A 403 -10.21 9.49 37.34
N PRO A 404 -9.28 9.36 38.30
CA PRO A 404 -9.47 9.94 39.63
C PRO A 404 -9.49 11.47 39.54
N ASP A 405 -10.45 12.10 40.23
CA ASP A 405 -10.49 13.53 40.44
C ASP A 405 -9.51 13.96 41.58
N ASP A 406 -9.44 15.24 41.87
CA ASP A 406 -8.58 15.78 42.93
C ASP A 406 -8.94 15.25 44.33
N ALA A 407 -10.13 14.71 44.54
CA ALA A 407 -10.59 14.08 45.77
C ALA A 407 -10.40 12.53 45.75
N GLY A 408 -9.90 11.97 44.65
CA GLY A 408 -9.71 10.53 44.48
C GLY A 408 -10.98 9.78 44.06
N ALA A 409 -12.09 10.47 43.77
CA ALA A 409 -13.27 9.86 43.19
C ALA A 409 -13.08 9.59 41.70
N LEU A 410 -13.63 8.48 41.20
CA LEU A 410 -13.49 8.12 39.80
C LEU A 410 -14.57 8.82 38.95
N GLU A 411 -14.14 9.73 38.11
CA GLU A 411 -15.00 10.37 37.12
C GLU A 411 -14.81 9.79 35.72
N ARG A 412 -15.87 9.86 34.92
CA ARG A 412 -15.81 9.39 33.53
C ARG A 412 -15.02 10.39 32.69
N ALA A 413 -13.90 9.91 32.12
CA ALA A 413 -13.12 10.67 31.18
C ALA A 413 -13.86 10.93 29.87
N GLU A 414 -13.54 12.02 29.20
CA GLU A 414 -14.02 12.29 27.85
C GLU A 414 -13.50 11.25 26.86
N PRO A 415 -14.29 10.89 25.83
CA PRO A 415 -13.84 9.95 24.80
C PRO A 415 -12.50 10.33 24.16
N GLN A 416 -12.25 11.63 23.98
CA GLN A 416 -11.00 12.14 23.42
C GLN A 416 -9.77 11.88 24.31
N GLN A 417 -9.95 11.84 25.63
CA GLN A 417 -8.87 11.49 26.56
C GLN A 417 -8.53 10.00 26.46
N MET A 418 -9.54 9.14 26.35
CA MET A 418 -9.34 7.70 26.18
C MET A 418 -8.59 7.39 24.87
N ASP A 419 -8.87 8.13 23.78
CA ASP A 419 -8.16 7.95 22.51
C ASP A 419 -6.69 8.38 22.55
N ARG A 420 -6.29 9.18 23.54
CA ARG A 420 -4.89 9.59 23.75
C ARG A 420 -4.09 8.60 24.60
N VAL A 421 -4.77 7.72 25.34
CA VAL A 421 -4.08 6.68 26.12
C VAL A 421 -3.33 5.73 25.19
N ARG A 422 -2.11 5.42 25.57
CA ARG A 422 -1.22 4.55 24.82
C ARG A 422 -0.84 3.34 25.64
N VAL A 423 -0.65 2.25 24.94
CA VAL A 423 -0.18 0.99 25.49
C VAL A 423 1.21 0.73 24.91
N THR A 424 2.21 0.67 25.78
CA THR A 424 3.60 0.37 25.41
C THR A 424 3.96 -1.03 25.89
N GLY A 425 4.95 -1.64 25.25
CA GLY A 425 5.43 -2.97 25.58
C GLY A 425 6.15 -3.61 24.41
N ARG A 426 6.57 -4.86 24.60
CA ARG A 426 7.24 -5.63 23.53
C ARG A 426 6.21 -6.30 22.64
N MET A 427 6.11 -5.83 21.39
CA MET A 427 5.13 -6.29 20.41
C MET A 427 5.74 -6.52 19.03
N LEU A 428 5.01 -7.20 18.16
CA LEU A 428 5.44 -7.37 16.77
C LEU A 428 5.44 -6.03 16.03
N PRO A 429 6.52 -5.70 15.30
CA PRO A 429 6.61 -4.47 14.53
C PRO A 429 5.59 -4.45 13.39
N ARG A 430 5.27 -3.24 12.90
CA ARG A 430 4.44 -3.02 11.72
C ARG A 430 5.28 -2.52 10.55
N GLY A 431 4.77 -2.70 9.37
CA GLY A 431 5.17 -2.01 8.15
C GLY A 431 6.68 -1.75 8.02
N GLY A 432 7.08 -0.50 8.17
CA GLY A 432 8.48 -0.08 8.12
C GLY A 432 9.36 -0.73 9.19
N GLY A 433 8.83 -0.99 10.39
CA GLY A 433 9.54 -1.70 11.45
C GLY A 433 9.86 -3.16 11.12
N LEU A 434 9.00 -3.84 10.34
CA LEU A 434 9.30 -5.18 9.83
C LEU A 434 10.46 -5.16 8.83
N VAL A 435 10.45 -4.20 7.90
CA VAL A 435 11.55 -4.00 6.95
C VAL A 435 12.84 -3.69 7.70
N ALA A 436 12.80 -2.76 8.66
CA ALA A 436 13.94 -2.43 9.51
C ALA A 436 14.48 -3.66 10.24
N GLY A 437 13.62 -4.45 10.86
CA GLY A 437 14.00 -5.68 11.57
C GLY A 437 14.69 -6.72 10.70
N SER A 438 14.27 -6.87 9.43
CA SER A 438 14.94 -7.77 8.48
C SER A 438 16.31 -7.23 8.06
N MET A 439 16.41 -5.92 7.81
CA MET A 439 17.66 -5.26 7.38
C MET A 439 18.71 -5.16 8.49
N ALA A 440 18.27 -4.97 9.74
CA ALA A 440 19.17 -4.93 10.89
C ALA A 440 20.03 -6.18 11.04
N ARG A 441 19.55 -7.34 10.61
CA ARG A 441 20.28 -8.60 10.65
C ARG A 441 21.41 -8.72 9.64
N ILE A 442 21.43 -7.88 8.61
CA ILE A 442 22.43 -7.94 7.53
C ILE A 442 23.64 -7.06 7.84
N GLY A 443 23.40 -5.83 8.26
CA GLY A 443 24.46 -4.82 8.44
C GLY A 443 24.09 -3.76 9.50
N GLY A 444 23.21 -4.12 10.45
CA GLY A 444 22.82 -3.23 11.53
C GLY A 444 22.16 -1.94 11.05
N ASP A 445 22.41 -0.86 11.74
CA ASP A 445 21.76 0.44 11.52
C ASP A 445 21.99 1.02 10.11
N VAL A 446 23.14 0.74 9.50
CA VAL A 446 23.46 1.29 8.17
C VAL A 446 22.51 0.73 7.12
N THR A 447 22.28 -0.59 7.11
CA THR A 447 21.36 -1.23 6.17
C THR A 447 19.91 -0.86 6.43
N VAL A 448 19.52 -0.68 7.70
CA VAL A 448 18.20 -0.17 8.09
C VAL A 448 17.98 1.22 7.52
N ARG A 449 18.87 2.16 7.80
CA ARG A 449 18.75 3.54 7.33
C ARG A 449 18.74 3.61 5.80
N LEU A 450 19.57 2.84 5.13
CA LEU A 450 19.60 2.79 3.67
C LEU A 450 18.28 2.27 3.09
N ALA A 451 17.75 1.16 3.60
CA ALA A 451 16.48 0.59 3.12
C ALA A 451 15.32 1.58 3.33
N LEU A 452 15.23 2.18 4.52
CA LEU A 452 14.18 3.14 4.83
C LEU A 452 14.31 4.43 4.02
N ALA A 453 15.54 4.92 3.78
CA ALA A 453 15.77 6.05 2.88
C ALA A 453 15.31 5.75 1.45
N MET A 454 15.60 4.54 0.92
CA MET A 454 15.13 4.14 -0.41
C MET A 454 13.60 4.03 -0.48
N LEU A 455 12.96 3.56 0.58
CA LEU A 455 11.50 3.57 0.69
C LEU A 455 10.93 4.99 0.63
N LEU A 456 11.49 5.93 1.39
CA LEU A 456 11.06 7.33 1.40
C LEU A 456 11.26 8.00 0.03
N VAL A 457 12.36 7.69 -0.67
CA VAL A 457 12.59 8.14 -2.06
C VAL A 457 11.51 7.58 -2.99
N LEU A 458 11.18 6.30 -2.89
CA LEU A 458 10.12 5.69 -3.71
C LEU A 458 8.75 6.30 -3.41
N CYS A 459 8.46 6.64 -2.16
CA CYS A 459 7.22 7.33 -1.80
C CYS A 459 7.14 8.72 -2.43
N ALA A 460 8.22 9.51 -2.36
CA ALA A 460 8.26 10.85 -2.94
C ALA A 460 8.12 10.81 -4.46
N VAL A 461 8.89 9.94 -5.13
CA VAL A 461 8.82 9.77 -6.59
C VAL A 461 7.48 9.18 -7.01
N GLY A 462 6.94 8.22 -6.26
CA GLY A 462 5.65 7.60 -6.53
C GLY A 462 4.49 8.59 -6.45
N ALA A 463 4.43 9.40 -5.38
CA ALA A 463 3.43 10.45 -5.25
C ALA A 463 3.56 11.51 -6.36
N ALA A 464 4.77 11.91 -6.70
CA ALA A 464 5.02 12.82 -7.82
C ALA A 464 4.57 12.22 -9.16
N ALA A 465 4.82 10.94 -9.41
CA ALA A 465 4.40 10.24 -10.61
C ALA A 465 2.87 10.18 -10.74
N ILE A 466 2.17 9.85 -9.65
CA ILE A 466 0.69 9.88 -9.60
C ILE A 466 0.19 11.31 -9.89
N GLY A 467 0.82 12.32 -9.31
CA GLY A 467 0.49 13.72 -9.54
C GLY A 467 0.67 14.13 -11.01
N LEU A 468 1.79 13.76 -11.63
CA LEU A 468 2.06 14.01 -13.04
C LEU A 468 1.02 13.32 -13.95
N ALA A 469 0.64 12.09 -13.63
CA ALA A 469 -0.39 11.37 -14.38
C ALA A 469 -1.77 12.05 -14.27
N LEU A 470 -2.15 12.47 -13.05
CA LEU A 470 -3.39 13.19 -12.82
C LEU A 470 -3.39 14.56 -13.52
N GLY A 471 -2.29 15.30 -13.46
CA GLY A 471 -2.12 16.56 -14.17
C GLY A 471 -2.27 16.39 -15.69
N ARG A 472 -1.67 15.35 -16.28
CA ARG A 472 -1.83 15.03 -17.71
C ARG A 472 -3.27 14.66 -18.06
N ALA A 473 -3.93 13.85 -17.21
CA ALA A 473 -5.31 13.44 -17.43
C ALA A 473 -6.31 14.62 -17.34
N SER A 474 -6.02 15.63 -16.53
CA SER A 474 -6.88 16.79 -16.32
C SER A 474 -6.63 17.95 -17.32
N ARG A 475 -5.55 17.88 -18.12
CA ARG A 475 -5.09 18.98 -18.97
C ARG A 475 -6.12 19.43 -19.99
N SER A 476 -6.86 18.50 -20.60
CA SER A 476 -7.92 18.80 -21.58
C SER A 476 -9.02 19.70 -21.01
N ARG A 477 -9.28 19.58 -19.70
CA ARG A 477 -10.37 20.31 -19.02
C ARG A 477 -9.90 21.56 -18.29
N LEU A 478 -8.74 21.53 -17.66
CA LEU A 478 -8.27 22.59 -16.75
C LEU A 478 -7.17 23.45 -17.38
N GLY A 479 -6.77 23.12 -18.60
CA GLY A 479 -5.62 23.77 -19.26
C GLY A 479 -4.30 23.47 -18.55
N GLU A 480 -3.23 24.12 -19.01
CA GLU A 480 -1.87 23.87 -18.54
C GLU A 480 -1.65 24.24 -17.07
N GLN A 481 -2.17 25.41 -16.65
CA GLN A 481 -2.00 25.89 -15.28
C GLN A 481 -2.80 25.04 -14.29
N GLY A 482 -4.05 24.73 -14.60
CA GLY A 482 -4.89 23.87 -13.78
C GLY A 482 -4.29 22.47 -13.64
N ALA A 483 -3.75 21.91 -14.72
CA ALA A 483 -3.05 20.63 -14.70
C ALA A 483 -1.83 20.62 -13.77
N ARG A 484 -1.06 21.72 -13.73
CA ARG A 484 0.06 21.88 -12.78
C ARG A 484 -0.40 21.90 -11.33
N VAL A 485 -1.46 22.64 -11.03
CA VAL A 485 -2.01 22.68 -9.66
C VAL A 485 -2.50 21.32 -9.24
N VAL A 486 -3.23 20.64 -10.10
CA VAL A 486 -3.77 19.29 -9.83
C VAL A 486 -2.65 18.26 -9.63
N SER A 487 -1.51 18.41 -10.29
CA SER A 487 -0.36 17.50 -10.10
C SER A 487 0.25 17.58 -8.69
N LEU A 488 -0.05 18.59 -7.89
CA LEU A 488 0.41 18.72 -6.51
C LEU A 488 -0.49 17.99 -5.49
N LEU A 489 -1.69 17.53 -5.89
CA LEU A 489 -2.65 16.91 -4.96
C LEU A 489 -2.08 15.70 -4.18
N PRO A 490 -1.30 14.77 -4.76
CA PRO A 490 -0.72 13.69 -3.99
C PRO A 490 0.30 14.16 -2.95
N ALA A 491 1.08 15.18 -3.27
CA ALA A 491 2.02 15.78 -2.32
C ALA A 491 1.28 16.46 -1.15
N LEU A 492 0.20 17.18 -1.45
CA LEU A 492 -0.68 17.76 -0.43
C LEU A 492 -1.32 16.66 0.44
N ALA A 493 -1.75 15.55 -0.17
CA ALA A 493 -2.31 14.41 0.53
C ALA A 493 -1.30 13.80 1.53
N LEU A 494 -0.01 13.68 1.14
CA LEU A 494 1.06 13.25 2.05
C LEU A 494 1.28 14.24 3.19
N ALA A 495 1.25 15.55 2.92
CA ALA A 495 1.37 16.58 3.95
C ALA A 495 0.21 16.51 4.97
N VAL A 496 -1.01 16.31 4.48
CA VAL A 496 -2.19 16.11 5.34
C VAL A 496 -2.05 14.84 6.16
N ALA A 497 -1.59 13.73 5.57
CA ALA A 497 -1.34 12.49 6.31
C ALA A 497 -0.31 12.69 7.43
N ALA A 498 0.78 13.42 7.15
CA ALA A 498 1.79 13.75 8.14
C ALA A 498 1.22 14.61 9.30
N LEU A 499 0.38 15.60 8.98
CA LEU A 499 -0.28 16.46 9.97
C LEU A 499 -1.25 15.67 10.86
N LEU A 500 -2.11 14.84 10.26
CA LEU A 500 -3.06 14.01 11.00
C LEU A 500 -2.36 12.97 11.88
N GLY A 501 -1.19 12.54 11.46
CA GLY A 501 -0.35 11.62 12.23
C GLY A 501 0.45 12.25 13.38
N ARG A 502 0.40 13.57 13.59
CA ARG A 502 1.26 14.29 14.56
C ARG A 502 1.07 13.86 16.03
N GLY A 503 -0.05 13.29 16.39
CA GLY A 503 -0.42 12.97 17.77
C GLY A 503 -0.16 11.52 18.22
N GLY A 504 0.60 10.72 17.48
CA GLY A 504 0.84 9.32 17.86
C GLY A 504 0.64 8.32 16.71
N PRO A 505 0.46 7.02 16.97
CA PRO A 505 0.31 5.99 15.95
C PRO A 505 -0.83 6.29 14.97
N THR A 506 -0.69 5.83 13.73
CA THR A 506 -1.66 6.10 12.65
C THR A 506 -3.07 5.75 13.08
N ASP A 507 -3.99 6.68 12.84
CA ASP A 507 -5.41 6.36 12.96
C ASP A 507 -5.76 5.32 11.89
N PRO A 508 -6.24 4.12 12.27
CA PRO A 508 -6.66 3.11 11.31
C PRO A 508 -7.68 3.63 10.28
N SER A 509 -8.41 4.70 10.63
CA SER A 509 -9.33 5.39 9.72
C SER A 509 -8.64 5.98 8.49
N LEU A 510 -7.38 6.41 8.56
CA LEU A 510 -6.65 6.94 7.41
C LEU A 510 -6.34 5.85 6.39
N TYR A 511 -5.89 4.68 6.84
CA TYR A 511 -5.67 3.54 5.95
C TYR A 511 -6.99 3.07 5.33
N THR A 512 -8.05 2.99 6.12
CA THR A 512 -9.40 2.65 5.66
C THR A 512 -9.90 3.63 4.59
N LEU A 513 -9.71 4.93 4.79
CA LEU A 513 -10.01 5.94 3.75
C LEU A 513 -9.15 5.73 2.50
N GLY A 514 -7.87 5.39 2.67
CA GLY A 514 -6.98 5.03 1.56
C GLY A 514 -7.47 3.83 0.76
N LEU A 515 -7.96 2.79 1.43
CA LEU A 515 -8.61 1.63 0.79
C LEU A 515 -9.84 2.04 -0.02
N LEU A 516 -10.67 2.95 0.49
CA LEU A 516 -11.84 3.46 -0.24
C LEU A 516 -11.41 4.20 -1.51
N GLY A 517 -10.42 5.09 -1.42
CA GLY A 517 -9.89 5.81 -2.59
C GLY A 517 -9.31 4.87 -3.64
N ALA A 518 -8.55 3.86 -3.20
CA ALA A 518 -7.99 2.84 -4.08
C ALA A 518 -9.09 1.96 -4.71
N ALA A 519 -10.13 1.59 -3.95
CA ALA A 519 -11.26 0.80 -4.45
C ALA A 519 -12.00 1.53 -5.58
N VAL A 520 -12.35 2.79 -5.37
CA VAL A 520 -13.08 3.59 -6.38
C VAL A 520 -12.22 3.76 -7.63
N ALA A 521 -10.94 4.11 -7.50
CA ALA A 521 -10.02 4.24 -8.62
C ALA A 521 -9.90 2.92 -9.40
N ALA A 522 -9.74 1.81 -8.70
CA ALA A 522 -9.60 0.47 -9.27
C ALA A 522 -10.84 0.01 -10.04
N ILE A 523 -12.03 0.13 -9.43
CA ILE A 523 -13.30 -0.28 -10.07
C ILE A 523 -13.52 0.52 -11.35
N VAL A 524 -13.37 1.84 -11.27
CA VAL A 524 -13.65 2.70 -12.43
C VAL A 524 -12.63 2.45 -13.55
N ALA A 525 -11.33 2.31 -13.22
CA ALA A 525 -10.31 1.98 -14.21
C ALA A 525 -10.55 0.60 -14.86
N ALA A 526 -10.91 -0.41 -14.07
CA ALA A 526 -11.22 -1.75 -14.58
C ALA A 526 -12.41 -1.71 -15.54
N VAL A 527 -13.50 -1.04 -15.16
CA VAL A 527 -14.70 -0.86 -16.01
C VAL A 527 -14.36 -0.09 -17.30
N ALA A 528 -13.57 0.99 -17.19
CA ALA A 528 -13.15 1.79 -18.34
C ALA A 528 -12.34 0.98 -19.35
N ILE A 529 -11.39 0.18 -18.88
CA ILE A 529 -10.55 -0.68 -19.72
C ILE A 529 -11.40 -1.81 -20.32
N LEU A 530 -12.31 -2.42 -19.56
CA LEU A 530 -13.23 -3.44 -20.06
C LEU A 530 -14.16 -2.89 -21.15
N ALA A 531 -14.70 -1.70 -20.99
CA ALA A 531 -15.54 -1.06 -22.00
C ALA A 531 -14.82 -0.87 -23.35
N LYS A 532 -13.48 -0.87 -23.35
CA LYS A 532 -12.61 -0.77 -24.51
C LYS A 532 -11.87 -2.06 -24.87
N SER A 533 -12.18 -3.17 -24.22
CA SER A 533 -11.42 -4.43 -24.35
C SER A 533 -11.41 -4.98 -25.79
N ILE A 534 -12.51 -4.83 -26.55
CA ILE A 534 -12.58 -5.23 -27.96
C ILE A 534 -11.64 -4.37 -28.83
N GLU A 535 -11.56 -3.06 -28.56
CA GLU A 535 -10.61 -2.18 -29.22
C GLU A 535 -9.17 -2.60 -28.91
N VAL A 536 -8.86 -2.82 -27.63
CA VAL A 536 -7.55 -3.30 -27.17
C VAL A 536 -7.13 -4.60 -27.85
N SER A 537 -8.06 -5.53 -28.06
CA SER A 537 -7.75 -6.83 -28.70
C SER A 537 -7.42 -6.71 -30.19
N ARG A 538 -7.85 -5.64 -30.85
CA ARG A 538 -7.58 -5.37 -32.28
C ARG A 538 -6.27 -4.60 -32.51
N LEU A 539 -5.76 -3.94 -31.48
CA LEU A 539 -4.48 -3.21 -31.49
C LEU A 539 -3.29 -4.14 -31.31
#